data_7ffd6f62f5c46d95dd72cf126fe439b3
#
_entry.id   7ffd6f62f5c46d95dd72cf126fe439b3
#
_cell.length_a   1.000
_cell.length_b   1.000
_cell.length_c   1.000
_cell.angle_alpha   90.00
_cell.angle_beta   90.00
_cell.angle_gamma   90.00
#
_symmetry.space_group_name_H-M   'P 1'
#
loop_
_entity.id
_entity.type
_entity.pdbx_description
1 polymer ?
#
loop_
_entity_poly.entity_id
_entity_poly.type
_entity_poly.pdbx_seq_one_letter_code
_entity_poly.pdbx_strand_id
1 'polypeptide(L)'
;MILLVDNTIEGKGSSPREIRSALQQIEPDLRIVNEPFQNISSEFVKTLSPSHIILSGQCHPWDRYSAESLAGIFHVIRTAPQPILGVCGGQQQMALAFGAPVGLIERIAPGEGYGGAFRERGFCNVDLNSPAGDGIFGGLPETITVWESHCDEVKTLPADFNCTATNNVSDIQAMQHGSRPLFGVQFHPELFDSEHPHGRIILENFLKL
;
A
#
# COMPACT_ATOMS: atom_id res chain seq x y z
N MET A 1 -3.19 18.61 -1.16
CA MET A 1 -4.39 17.84 -0.76
C MET A 1 -4.23 16.39 -1.21
N ILE A 2 -4.48 15.43 -0.32
CA ILE A 2 -4.33 13.98 -0.58
C ILE A 2 -5.71 13.33 -0.74
N LEU A 3 -5.83 12.42 -1.69
CA LEU A 3 -6.93 11.46 -1.74
C LEU A 3 -6.48 10.18 -1.02
N LEU A 4 -7.13 9.84 0.08
CA LEU A 4 -6.97 8.58 0.80
C LEU A 4 -8.13 7.66 0.40
N VAL A 5 -7.81 6.60 -0.32
CA VAL A 5 -8.78 5.59 -0.75
C VAL A 5 -8.93 4.55 0.35
N ASP A 6 -10.14 4.41 0.87
CA ASP A 6 -10.50 3.40 1.87
C ASP A 6 -10.78 2.06 1.16
N ASN A 7 -9.88 1.11 1.30
CA ASN A 7 -10.01 -0.23 0.73
C ASN A 7 -10.77 -1.20 1.63
N THR A 8 -11.30 -0.74 2.76
CA THR A 8 -12.06 -1.61 3.66
C THR A 8 -13.50 -1.80 3.17
N ILE A 9 -14.06 -2.98 3.40
CA ILE A 9 -15.47 -3.22 3.12
C ILE A 9 -16.28 -2.61 4.28
N GLU A 10 -17.26 -1.78 3.95
CA GLU A 10 -18.16 -1.11 4.91
C GLU A 10 -17.44 -0.23 5.96
N GLY A 11 -16.24 0.25 5.65
CA GLY A 11 -15.46 1.07 6.58
C GLY A 11 -14.98 0.33 7.83
N LYS A 12 -14.92 -0.99 7.80
CA LYS A 12 -14.60 -1.85 8.95
C LYS A 12 -13.10 -2.13 9.08
N GLY A 13 -12.25 -1.12 9.01
CA GLY A 13 -10.81 -1.27 9.20
C GLY A 13 -10.17 -0.05 9.84
N SER A 14 -9.02 -0.22 10.47
CA SER A 14 -8.30 0.88 11.12
C SER A 14 -7.35 1.63 10.17
N SER A 15 -6.84 0.97 9.13
CA SER A 15 -5.79 1.49 8.27
C SER A 15 -6.04 2.91 7.72
N PRO A 16 -7.24 3.27 7.20
CA PRO A 16 -7.46 4.65 6.74
C PRO A 16 -7.31 5.70 7.85
N ARG A 17 -7.70 5.37 9.08
CA ARG A 17 -7.57 6.28 10.24
C ARG A 17 -6.13 6.40 10.69
N GLU A 18 -5.40 5.30 10.69
CA GLU A 18 -3.97 5.23 11.06
C GLU A 18 -3.14 6.01 10.04
N ILE A 19 -3.36 5.83 8.75
CA ILE A 19 -2.70 6.61 7.68
C ILE A 19 -3.00 8.10 7.84
N ARG A 20 -4.27 8.48 8.04
CA ARG A 20 -4.64 9.89 8.27
C ARG A 20 -3.90 10.47 9.49
N SER A 21 -3.89 9.74 10.59
CA SER A 21 -3.22 10.17 11.83
C SER A 21 -1.72 10.37 11.62
N ALA A 22 -1.06 9.42 10.95
CA ALA A 22 0.36 9.50 10.63
C ALA A 22 0.69 10.71 9.74
N LEU A 23 -0.09 10.92 8.68
CA LEU A 23 0.10 12.05 7.78
C LEU A 23 -0.08 13.39 8.50
N GLN A 24 -1.06 13.51 9.40
CA GLN A 24 -1.29 14.72 10.19
C GLN A 24 -0.24 14.94 11.30
N GLN A 25 0.46 13.90 11.75
CA GLN A 25 1.65 14.06 12.60
C GLN A 25 2.85 14.60 11.83
N ILE A 26 2.94 14.31 10.52
CA ILE A 26 4.01 14.79 9.64
C ILE A 26 3.69 16.23 9.18
N GLU A 27 2.48 16.47 8.73
CA GLU A 27 2.01 17.75 8.19
C GLU A 27 0.61 18.07 8.75
N PRO A 28 0.52 18.79 9.89
CA PRO A 28 -0.74 19.02 10.61
C PRO A 28 -1.84 19.68 9.78
N ASP A 29 -1.48 20.54 8.84
CA ASP A 29 -2.42 21.29 7.99
C ASP A 29 -2.77 20.54 6.69
N LEU A 30 -2.30 19.31 6.51
CA LEU A 30 -2.52 18.51 5.32
C LEU A 30 -4.01 18.21 5.13
N ARG A 31 -4.57 18.70 4.03
CA ARG A 31 -5.96 18.38 3.66
C ARG A 31 -6.04 16.96 3.09
N ILE A 32 -6.81 16.11 3.74
CA ILE A 32 -7.03 14.71 3.35
C ILE A 32 -8.52 14.47 3.11
N VAL A 33 -8.85 14.03 1.90
CA VAL A 33 -10.19 13.54 1.52
C VAL A 33 -10.15 12.02 1.59
N ASN A 34 -11.02 11.42 2.41
CA ASN A 34 -11.15 9.97 2.53
C ASN A 34 -12.39 9.52 1.74
N GLU A 35 -12.21 8.55 0.84
CA GLU A 35 -13.29 8.06 -0.02
C GLU A 35 -13.22 6.54 -0.16
N PRO A 36 -14.35 5.80 -0.03
CA PRO A 36 -14.39 4.38 -0.31
C PRO A 36 -13.97 4.06 -1.75
N PHE A 37 -13.26 2.94 -1.93
CA PHE A 37 -12.73 2.54 -3.24
C PHE A 37 -13.81 2.40 -4.32
N GLN A 38 -15.05 2.02 -3.95
CA GLN A 38 -16.17 1.87 -4.87
C GLN A 38 -16.58 3.19 -5.54
N ASN A 39 -16.35 4.31 -4.88
CA ASN A 39 -16.71 5.64 -5.38
C ASN A 39 -15.61 6.27 -6.26
N ILE A 40 -14.46 5.61 -6.38
CA ILE A 40 -13.32 6.15 -7.12
C ILE A 40 -13.51 5.93 -8.61
N SER A 41 -13.44 7.04 -9.36
CA SER A 41 -13.44 7.06 -10.82
C SER A 41 -12.47 8.11 -11.34
N SER A 42 -12.12 8.03 -12.63
CA SER A 42 -11.27 9.06 -13.25
C SER A 42 -11.91 10.46 -13.21
N GLU A 43 -13.23 10.54 -13.32
CA GLU A 43 -13.95 11.81 -13.20
C GLU A 43 -13.87 12.36 -11.77
N PHE A 44 -14.06 11.50 -10.77
CA PHE A 44 -13.89 11.88 -9.36
C PHE A 44 -12.49 12.42 -9.09
N VAL A 45 -11.45 11.69 -9.50
CA VAL A 45 -10.05 12.11 -9.31
C VAL A 45 -9.75 13.41 -10.05
N LYS A 46 -10.24 13.56 -11.29
CA LYS A 46 -10.07 14.78 -12.07
C LYS A 46 -10.74 15.99 -11.40
N THR A 47 -11.96 15.82 -10.87
CA THR A 47 -12.72 16.88 -10.20
C THR A 47 -12.07 17.25 -8.86
N LEU A 48 -11.65 16.27 -8.07
CA LEU A 48 -10.99 16.49 -6.79
C LEU A 48 -9.59 17.11 -6.97
N SER A 49 -8.89 16.72 -8.05
CA SER A 49 -7.53 17.17 -8.39
C SER A 49 -6.54 17.02 -7.21
N PRO A 50 -6.38 15.82 -6.64
CA PRO A 50 -5.45 15.60 -5.54
C PRO A 50 -4.01 15.69 -6.05
N SER A 51 -3.09 16.13 -5.19
CA SER A 51 -1.64 16.06 -5.48
C SER A 51 -1.12 14.64 -5.41
N HIS A 52 -1.62 13.82 -4.49
CA HIS A 52 -1.21 12.43 -4.27
C HIS A 52 -2.42 11.56 -3.96
N ILE A 53 -2.29 10.26 -4.20
CA ILE A 53 -3.30 9.25 -3.89
C ILE A 53 -2.64 8.19 -2.98
N ILE A 54 -3.31 7.82 -1.89
CA ILE A 54 -2.89 6.72 -1.02
C ILE A 54 -3.99 5.68 -1.00
N LEU A 55 -3.63 4.42 -1.27
CA LEU A 55 -4.52 3.26 -1.18
C LEU A 55 -4.27 2.59 0.17
N SER A 56 -5.27 2.55 1.03
CA SER A 56 -5.12 1.97 2.38
C SER A 56 -4.99 0.45 2.36
N GLY A 57 -4.60 -0.12 3.51
CA GLY A 57 -4.74 -1.53 3.78
C GLY A 57 -6.21 -1.99 3.73
N GLN A 58 -6.40 -3.28 3.59
CA GLN A 58 -7.69 -3.96 3.64
C GLN A 58 -7.68 -5.02 4.77
N CYS A 59 -8.85 -5.51 5.16
CA CYS A 59 -8.99 -6.49 6.24
C CYS A 59 -9.84 -7.73 5.87
N HIS A 60 -10.16 -7.88 4.59
CA HIS A 60 -10.97 -8.99 4.07
C HIS A 60 -10.25 -9.71 2.94
N PRO A 61 -10.44 -11.02 2.76
CA PRO A 61 -9.93 -11.74 1.60
C PRO A 61 -10.38 -11.12 0.28
N TRP A 62 -9.53 -11.15 -0.73
CA TRP A 62 -9.78 -10.52 -2.04
C TRP A 62 -10.96 -11.11 -2.80
N ASP A 63 -11.37 -12.36 -2.51
CA ASP A 63 -12.56 -13.00 -3.07
C ASP A 63 -13.88 -12.33 -2.65
N ARG A 64 -13.86 -11.48 -1.63
CA ARG A 64 -15.00 -10.66 -1.20
C ARG A 64 -15.17 -9.37 -2.00
N TYR A 65 -14.22 -9.02 -2.84
CA TYR A 65 -14.24 -7.81 -3.67
C TYR A 65 -14.70 -8.17 -5.08
N SER A 66 -15.85 -7.64 -5.51
CA SER A 66 -16.34 -7.91 -6.86
C SER A 66 -15.51 -7.16 -7.91
N ALA A 67 -15.35 -7.76 -9.08
CA ALA A 67 -14.66 -7.11 -10.21
C ALA A 67 -15.32 -5.77 -10.60
N GLU A 68 -16.64 -5.68 -10.49
CA GLU A 68 -17.39 -4.45 -10.76
C GLU A 68 -17.02 -3.34 -9.76
N SER A 69 -16.96 -3.66 -8.47
CA SER A 69 -16.60 -2.69 -7.43
C SER A 69 -15.17 -2.18 -7.54
N LEU A 70 -14.27 -2.99 -8.09
CA LEU A 70 -12.84 -2.66 -8.28
C LEU A 70 -12.56 -1.94 -9.61
N ALA A 71 -13.48 -1.98 -10.58
CA ALA A 71 -13.21 -1.51 -11.94
C ALA A 71 -12.77 -0.04 -11.99
N GLY A 72 -13.42 0.84 -11.24
CA GLY A 72 -13.11 2.28 -11.20
C GLY A 72 -11.73 2.57 -10.63
N ILE A 73 -11.43 2.03 -9.45
CA ILE A 73 -10.12 2.23 -8.81
C ILE A 73 -8.99 1.57 -9.60
N PHE A 74 -9.20 0.40 -10.20
CA PHE A 74 -8.22 -0.24 -11.08
C PHE A 74 -7.90 0.61 -12.31
N HIS A 75 -8.92 1.26 -12.89
CA HIS A 75 -8.69 2.19 -13.98
C HIS A 75 -7.86 3.40 -13.52
N VAL A 76 -8.17 3.99 -12.38
CA VAL A 76 -7.40 5.10 -11.80
C VAL A 76 -5.94 4.69 -11.53
N ILE A 77 -5.70 3.56 -10.89
CA ILE A 77 -4.34 3.04 -10.64
C ILE A 77 -3.53 2.95 -11.95
N ARG A 78 -4.16 2.46 -13.03
CA ARG A 78 -3.49 2.30 -14.33
C ARG A 78 -3.27 3.60 -15.10
N THR A 79 -4.05 4.67 -14.84
CA THR A 79 -4.08 5.84 -15.74
C THR A 79 -3.83 7.18 -15.07
N ALA A 80 -3.99 7.29 -13.75
CA ALA A 80 -3.81 8.57 -13.06
C ALA A 80 -2.35 9.03 -13.11
N PRO A 81 -2.08 10.30 -13.38
CA PRO A 81 -0.72 10.84 -13.44
C PRO A 81 -0.12 11.15 -12.05
N GLN A 82 -0.95 11.21 -11.01
CA GLN A 82 -0.52 11.53 -9.66
C GLN A 82 0.37 10.43 -9.08
N PRO A 83 1.29 10.77 -8.16
CA PRO A 83 1.93 9.78 -7.32
C PRO A 83 0.90 8.95 -6.54
N ILE A 84 1.06 7.61 -6.57
CA ILE A 84 0.20 6.67 -5.86
C ILE A 84 1.04 5.81 -4.93
N LEU A 85 0.68 5.77 -3.65
CA LEU A 85 1.25 4.85 -2.66
C LEU A 85 0.19 3.82 -2.26
N GLY A 86 0.46 2.55 -2.51
CA GLY A 86 -0.35 1.43 -2.00
C GLY A 86 0.25 0.87 -0.71
N VAL A 87 -0.52 0.86 0.37
CA VAL A 87 -0.12 0.34 1.68
C VAL A 87 -0.79 -1.01 1.92
N CYS A 88 -0.03 -2.06 2.19
CA CYS A 88 -0.51 -3.42 2.47
C CYS A 88 -1.52 -3.90 1.41
N GLY A 89 -2.81 -3.96 1.72
CA GLY A 89 -3.86 -4.23 0.74
C GLY A 89 -3.85 -3.28 -0.47
N GLY A 90 -3.38 -2.04 -0.32
CA GLY A 90 -3.21 -1.09 -1.41
C GLY A 90 -2.10 -1.50 -2.39
N GLN A 91 -0.98 -2.08 -1.93
CA GLN A 91 0.01 -2.72 -2.79
C GLN A 91 -0.60 -3.89 -3.56
N GLN A 92 -1.34 -4.75 -2.85
CA GLN A 92 -2.00 -5.90 -3.43
C GLN A 92 -3.05 -5.47 -4.47
N GLN A 93 -3.84 -4.43 -4.19
CA GLN A 93 -4.79 -3.84 -5.12
C GLN A 93 -4.09 -3.30 -6.38
N MET A 94 -2.93 -2.66 -6.22
CA MET A 94 -2.11 -2.22 -7.34
C MET A 94 -1.64 -3.41 -8.18
N ALA A 95 -1.13 -4.47 -7.57
CA ALA A 95 -0.73 -5.69 -8.26
C ALA A 95 -1.89 -6.31 -9.05
N LEU A 96 -3.07 -6.47 -8.44
CA LEU A 96 -4.29 -6.96 -9.08
C LEU A 96 -4.71 -6.06 -10.27
N ALA A 97 -4.60 -4.74 -10.13
CA ALA A 97 -4.92 -3.80 -11.21
C ALA A 97 -4.04 -4.00 -12.46
N PHE A 98 -2.82 -4.49 -12.30
CA PHE A 98 -1.89 -4.84 -13.38
C PHE A 98 -1.88 -6.35 -13.70
N GLY A 99 -2.85 -7.12 -13.19
CA GLY A 99 -3.06 -8.53 -13.53
C GLY A 99 -2.14 -9.51 -12.82
N ALA A 100 -1.40 -9.07 -11.81
CA ALA A 100 -0.55 -9.95 -11.01
C ALA A 100 -1.37 -10.64 -9.90
N PRO A 101 -1.09 -11.92 -9.60
CA PRO A 101 -1.82 -12.67 -8.59
C PRO A 101 -1.42 -12.25 -7.17
N VAL A 102 -2.43 -12.22 -6.30
CA VAL A 102 -2.31 -12.04 -4.85
C VAL A 102 -2.85 -13.29 -4.16
N GLY A 103 -2.24 -13.70 -3.08
CA GLY A 103 -2.69 -14.87 -2.30
C GLY A 103 -1.94 -15.00 -0.98
N LEU A 104 -2.33 -16.00 -0.20
CA LEU A 104 -1.77 -16.26 1.12
C LEU A 104 -0.26 -16.50 1.08
N ILE A 105 0.46 -16.00 2.09
CA ILE A 105 1.90 -16.27 2.31
C ILE A 105 2.13 -17.76 2.37
N GLU A 106 1.38 -18.47 3.24
CA GLU A 106 1.36 -19.92 3.29
C GLU A 106 0.02 -20.45 2.81
N ARG A 107 0.05 -21.61 2.18
CA ARG A 107 -1.17 -22.32 1.78
C ARG A 107 -1.80 -22.91 3.04
N ILE A 108 -3.00 -22.47 3.34
CA ILE A 108 -3.89 -23.10 4.30
C ILE A 108 -4.82 -24.10 3.60
N ALA A 109 -5.38 -25.04 4.36
CA ALA A 109 -6.36 -25.95 3.81
C ALA A 109 -7.59 -25.18 3.26
N PRO A 110 -8.17 -25.60 2.12
CA PRO A 110 -9.36 -24.97 1.59
C PRO A 110 -10.48 -24.91 2.64
N GLY A 111 -11.05 -23.71 2.85
CA GLY A 111 -12.17 -23.49 3.76
C GLY A 111 -11.79 -22.95 5.16
N GLU A 112 -10.51 -22.84 5.50
CA GLU A 112 -10.10 -22.32 6.82
C GLU A 112 -10.10 -20.78 6.90
N GLY A 113 -10.14 -20.06 5.79
CA GLY A 113 -10.10 -18.59 5.75
C GLY A 113 -8.88 -18.02 6.47
N TYR A 114 -8.90 -16.77 6.86
CA TYR A 114 -7.79 -16.16 7.62
C TYR A 114 -7.64 -16.69 9.05
N GLY A 115 -8.59 -17.42 9.59
CA GLY A 115 -8.54 -17.92 10.96
C GLY A 115 -7.41 -18.88 11.26
N GLY A 116 -6.87 -19.55 10.25
CA GLY A 116 -5.73 -20.49 10.35
C GLY A 116 -4.49 -20.07 9.55
N ALA A 117 -4.53 -18.91 8.84
CA ALA A 117 -3.45 -18.47 7.99
C ALA A 117 -2.25 -17.97 8.81
N PHE A 118 -1.06 -18.24 8.32
CA PHE A 118 0.14 -17.56 8.79
C PHE A 118 -0.03 -16.04 8.61
N ARG A 119 0.42 -15.30 9.59
CA ARG A 119 0.39 -13.83 9.58
C ARG A 119 1.76 -13.30 9.98
N GLU A 120 2.39 -12.57 9.09
CA GLU A 120 3.50 -11.72 9.46
C GLU A 120 2.96 -10.55 10.27
N ARG A 121 3.50 -10.31 11.48
CA ARG A 121 3.00 -9.26 12.37
C ARG A 121 4.05 -8.73 13.32
N GLY A 122 4.09 -7.41 13.45
CA GLY A 122 4.99 -6.70 14.37
C GLY A 122 6.03 -5.88 13.61
N PHE A 123 6.98 -5.30 14.34
CA PHE A 123 8.14 -4.65 13.72
C PHE A 123 9.09 -5.72 13.17
N CYS A 124 9.28 -5.72 11.86
CA CYS A 124 10.11 -6.66 11.14
C CYS A 124 11.17 -5.92 10.31
N ASN A 125 12.29 -6.59 10.09
CA ASN A 125 13.32 -6.08 9.19
C ASN A 125 12.95 -6.38 7.75
N VAL A 126 13.15 -5.39 6.89
CA VAL A 126 12.95 -5.45 5.45
C VAL A 126 14.20 -4.92 4.76
N ASP A 127 14.72 -5.67 3.82
CA ASP A 127 15.92 -5.33 3.08
C ASP A 127 15.56 -4.57 1.79
N LEU A 128 16.14 -3.39 1.60
CA LEU A 128 15.94 -2.58 0.42
C LEU A 128 16.87 -3.03 -0.72
N ASN A 129 16.30 -3.31 -1.89
CA ASN A 129 17.05 -3.78 -3.06
C ASN A 129 17.87 -2.67 -3.77
N SER A 130 17.61 -1.40 -3.44
CA SER A 130 18.37 -0.25 -3.91
C SER A 130 18.49 0.76 -2.77
N PRO A 131 19.50 0.61 -1.91
CA PRO A 131 19.73 1.56 -0.83
C PRO A 131 20.15 2.92 -1.40
N ALA A 132 19.72 3.99 -0.73
CA ALA A 132 20.07 5.39 -1.04
C ALA A 132 19.68 5.89 -2.43
N GLY A 133 18.69 5.27 -3.09
CA GLY A 133 18.11 5.80 -4.31
C GLY A 133 17.15 6.97 -4.05
N ASP A 134 16.79 7.63 -5.14
CA ASP A 134 15.68 8.59 -5.14
C ASP A 134 14.34 7.87 -4.88
N GLY A 135 13.30 8.63 -4.56
CA GLY A 135 11.96 8.10 -4.33
C GLY A 135 11.65 7.90 -2.84
N ILE A 136 10.68 7.02 -2.55
CA ILE A 136 10.15 6.88 -1.18
C ILE A 136 11.14 6.31 -0.16
N PHE A 137 12.22 5.66 -0.60
CA PHE A 137 13.26 5.08 0.27
C PHE A 137 14.52 5.95 0.40
N GLY A 138 14.51 7.16 -0.16
CA GLY A 138 15.64 8.07 -0.10
C GLY A 138 16.09 8.36 1.34
N GLY A 139 17.41 8.23 1.60
CA GLY A 139 18.01 8.48 2.91
C GLY A 139 17.81 7.38 3.97
N LEU A 140 17.20 6.26 3.61
CA LEU A 140 17.05 5.11 4.49
C LEU A 140 18.28 4.15 4.40
N PRO A 141 18.56 3.37 5.46
CA PRO A 141 19.61 2.34 5.43
C PRO A 141 19.20 1.14 4.55
N GLU A 142 20.15 0.25 4.26
CA GLU A 142 19.90 -0.97 3.47
C GLU A 142 18.83 -1.88 4.08
N THR A 143 18.78 -1.98 5.40
CA THR A 143 17.73 -2.70 6.14
C THR A 143 16.95 -1.72 6.98
N ILE A 144 15.64 -1.70 6.80
CA ILE A 144 14.69 -0.88 7.55
C ILE A 144 13.87 -1.75 8.50
N THR A 145 13.38 -1.15 9.60
CA THR A 145 12.43 -1.80 10.51
C THR A 145 11.08 -1.12 10.35
N VAL A 146 10.05 -1.88 9.99
CA VAL A 146 8.70 -1.41 9.71
C VAL A 146 7.66 -2.37 10.27
N TRP A 147 6.41 -1.90 10.44
CA TRP A 147 5.33 -2.72 10.98
C TRP A 147 4.67 -3.58 9.91
N GLU A 148 4.63 -4.88 10.15
CA GLU A 148 3.92 -5.86 9.32
C GLU A 148 2.58 -6.26 9.94
N SER A 149 1.58 -6.52 9.10
CA SER A 149 0.29 -7.08 9.54
C SER A 149 -0.48 -7.67 8.35
N HIS A 150 0.04 -8.72 7.71
CA HIS A 150 -0.60 -9.31 6.54
C HIS A 150 -0.56 -10.83 6.52
N CYS A 151 -1.55 -11.43 5.84
CA CYS A 151 -1.64 -12.86 5.52
C CYS A 151 -1.48 -13.11 4.01
N ASP A 152 -1.91 -12.15 3.19
CA ASP A 152 -1.75 -12.17 1.74
C ASP A 152 -0.51 -11.42 1.30
N GLU A 153 0.03 -11.80 0.15
CA GLU A 153 1.16 -11.16 -0.52
C GLU A 153 0.97 -11.13 -2.04
N VAL A 154 1.69 -10.27 -2.72
CA VAL A 154 1.83 -10.30 -4.18
C VAL A 154 2.68 -11.50 -4.56
N LYS A 155 2.13 -12.46 -5.34
CA LYS A 155 2.81 -13.72 -5.68
C LYS A 155 3.82 -13.60 -6.80
N THR A 156 3.59 -12.69 -7.71
CA THR A 156 4.52 -12.37 -8.81
C THR A 156 4.48 -10.87 -9.07
N LEU A 157 5.65 -10.32 -9.38
CA LEU A 157 5.75 -8.90 -9.71
C LEU A 157 4.98 -8.60 -11.00
N PRO A 158 4.11 -7.54 -11.03
CA PRO A 158 3.48 -7.14 -12.27
C PRO A 158 4.52 -6.73 -13.33
N ALA A 159 4.18 -6.85 -14.61
CA ALA A 159 5.00 -6.29 -15.68
C ALA A 159 5.24 -4.80 -15.43
N ASP A 160 6.40 -4.30 -15.84
CA ASP A 160 6.85 -2.90 -15.68
C ASP A 160 7.10 -2.44 -14.23
N PHE A 161 6.98 -3.34 -13.24
CA PHE A 161 7.37 -3.07 -11.85
C PHE A 161 8.72 -3.68 -11.50
N ASN A 162 9.43 -3.02 -10.60
CA ASN A 162 10.65 -3.51 -9.97
C ASN A 162 10.36 -3.83 -8.50
N CYS A 163 10.90 -4.95 -8.00
CA CYS A 163 10.92 -5.23 -6.58
C CYS A 163 11.96 -4.33 -5.91
N THR A 164 11.52 -3.51 -4.96
CA THR A 164 12.39 -2.54 -4.27
C THR A 164 12.69 -2.90 -2.82
N ALA A 165 12.00 -3.88 -2.25
CA ALA A 165 12.30 -4.42 -0.93
C ALA A 165 11.81 -5.86 -0.78
N THR A 166 12.53 -6.64 0.05
CA THR A 166 12.26 -8.06 0.34
C THR A 166 12.47 -8.35 1.83
N ASN A 167 11.95 -9.49 2.30
CA ASN A 167 12.38 -10.11 3.55
C ASN A 167 12.27 -11.64 3.47
N ASN A 168 12.55 -12.34 4.58
CA ASN A 168 12.52 -13.80 4.62
C ASN A 168 11.12 -14.42 4.56
N VAL A 169 10.06 -13.61 4.65
CA VAL A 169 8.66 -14.06 4.68
C VAL A 169 7.99 -13.82 3.34
N SER A 170 8.24 -12.67 2.72
CA SER A 170 7.64 -12.29 1.44
C SER A 170 8.68 -11.71 0.49
N ASP A 171 8.77 -12.26 -0.72
CA ASP A 171 9.74 -11.85 -1.74
C ASP A 171 9.45 -10.42 -2.28
N ILE A 172 8.24 -9.92 -2.12
CA ILE A 172 7.82 -8.59 -2.63
C ILE A 172 7.26 -7.75 -1.49
N GLN A 173 8.15 -7.24 -0.65
CA GLN A 173 7.81 -6.31 0.43
C GLN A 173 7.56 -4.89 -0.06
N ALA A 174 8.20 -4.51 -1.18
CA ALA A 174 7.85 -3.29 -1.87
C ALA A 174 8.07 -3.42 -3.37
N MET A 175 7.27 -2.67 -4.13
CA MET A 175 7.38 -2.59 -5.59
C MET A 175 7.20 -1.17 -6.08
N GLN A 176 7.86 -0.83 -7.19
CA GLN A 176 7.78 0.46 -7.86
C GLN A 176 7.66 0.27 -9.36
N HIS A 177 6.77 1.02 -10.00
CA HIS A 177 6.66 1.02 -11.46
C HIS A 177 7.87 1.72 -12.10
N GLY A 178 8.41 1.15 -13.18
CA GLY A 178 9.66 1.60 -13.80
C GLY A 178 9.63 3.01 -14.41
N SER A 179 8.45 3.56 -14.73
CA SER A 179 8.33 4.85 -15.42
C SER A 179 7.24 5.78 -14.87
N ARG A 180 6.45 5.32 -13.92
CA ARG A 180 5.36 6.10 -13.30
C ARG A 180 5.56 6.19 -11.80
N PRO A 181 5.07 7.24 -11.13
CA PRO A 181 5.21 7.39 -9.68
C PRO A 181 4.20 6.50 -8.92
N LEU A 182 4.28 5.17 -9.15
CA LEU A 182 3.47 4.18 -8.47
C LEU A 182 4.37 3.36 -7.54
N PHE A 183 4.04 3.38 -6.26
CA PHE A 183 4.78 2.72 -5.19
C PHE A 183 3.83 1.82 -4.40
N GLY A 184 4.22 0.60 -4.16
CA GLY A 184 3.53 -0.32 -3.27
C GLY A 184 4.46 -0.76 -2.14
N VAL A 185 3.94 -0.83 -0.91
CA VAL A 185 4.62 -1.40 0.25
C VAL A 185 3.69 -2.39 0.95
N GLN A 186 4.18 -3.59 1.31
CA GLN A 186 3.38 -4.61 1.98
C GLN A 186 3.19 -4.27 3.46
N PHE A 187 4.17 -3.63 4.05
CA PHE A 187 4.17 -3.17 5.44
C PHE A 187 3.33 -1.90 5.64
N HIS A 188 3.17 -1.49 6.88
CA HIS A 188 2.40 -0.34 7.34
C HIS A 188 3.32 0.82 7.76
N PRO A 189 3.74 1.70 6.83
CA PRO A 189 4.62 2.82 7.16
C PRO A 189 3.96 3.82 8.10
N GLU A 190 2.64 3.81 8.21
CA GLU A 190 1.86 4.66 9.11
C GLU A 190 1.96 4.27 10.58
N LEU A 191 2.43 3.04 10.87
CA LEU A 191 2.56 2.53 12.25
C LEU A 191 3.99 2.68 12.78
N PHE A 192 4.58 3.85 12.54
CA PHE A 192 5.89 4.21 13.09
C PHE A 192 5.81 4.70 14.53
N ASP A 193 6.94 4.59 15.25
CA ASP A 193 7.14 5.19 16.58
C ASP A 193 8.55 5.80 16.69
N SER A 194 8.92 6.26 17.89
CA SER A 194 10.24 6.87 18.14
C SER A 194 11.41 5.89 18.03
N GLU A 195 11.17 4.59 18.24
CA GLU A 195 12.18 3.53 18.15
C GLU A 195 12.28 2.99 16.72
N HIS A 196 11.19 3.10 15.94
CA HIS A 196 11.07 2.58 14.58
C HIS A 196 10.60 3.69 13.60
N PRO A 197 11.47 4.68 13.29
CA PRO A 197 11.06 5.88 12.55
C PRO A 197 11.00 5.70 11.03
N HIS A 198 11.41 4.55 10.48
CA HIS A 198 11.60 4.39 9.03
C HIS A 198 10.31 4.58 8.24
N GLY A 199 9.15 4.14 8.78
CA GLY A 199 7.85 4.36 8.15
C GLY A 199 7.52 5.85 7.98
N ARG A 200 7.86 6.68 8.96
CA ARG A 200 7.70 8.14 8.88
C ARG A 200 8.49 8.72 7.72
N ILE A 201 9.76 8.33 7.56
CA ILE A 201 10.63 8.82 6.48
C ILE A 201 10.06 8.46 5.11
N ILE A 202 9.52 7.24 4.95
CA ILE A 202 8.85 6.81 3.72
C ILE A 202 7.67 7.71 3.38
N LEU A 203 6.80 8.02 4.35
CA LEU A 203 5.66 8.91 4.15
C LEU A 203 6.11 10.34 3.84
N GLU A 204 7.11 10.87 4.56
CA GLU A 204 7.69 12.19 4.30
C GLU A 204 8.28 12.30 2.89
N ASN A 205 8.96 11.25 2.41
CA ASN A 205 9.51 11.20 1.06
C ASN A 205 8.41 11.13 0.00
N PHE A 206 7.37 10.31 0.23
CA PHE A 206 6.24 10.25 -0.69
C PHE A 206 5.52 11.60 -0.84
N LEU A 207 5.36 12.36 0.25
CA LEU A 207 4.73 13.68 0.21
C LEU A 207 5.54 14.75 -0.57
N LYS A 208 6.82 14.50 -0.85
CA LYS A 208 7.71 15.42 -1.59
C LYS A 208 7.74 15.15 -3.10
N LEU A 209 7.12 14.06 -3.58
CA LEU A 209 7.01 13.75 -4.99
C LEU A 209 5.99 14.67 -5.67
#